data_1f62b06348e3becfe29c1b3274e4b0c7
#
_entry.id   1f62b06348e3becfe29c1b3274e4b0c7
#
_cell.length_a   1.000
_cell.length_b   1.000
_cell.length_c   1.000
_cell.angle_alpha   90.00
_cell.angle_beta   90.00
_cell.angle_gamma   90.00
#
_symmetry.space_group_name_H-M   'P 1'
#
loop_
_entity.id
_entity.type
_entity.pdbx_description
1 polymer ?
#
loop_
_entity_poly.entity_id
_entity_poly.type
_entity_poly.pdbx_seq_one_letter_code
_entity_poly.pdbx_strand_id
1 'polypeptide(L)'
;MLSRVHGLAFAASLRLGVGRLTAELVRSDPVSKRDMTRLHERVAAELRPVLSEEVAQLEPRMLVGSSGTFLCLARMAVAERDGVVPDGLNQLAVPASAFEALGRRLAGTTAEERQRLPGCDARRAELVPAGLVVLEELFAASGLEELTLSEWALREGAVLEAIGSHDRSELGDDPRALRRFSVLSLCRRCSWRPRHARQVAALALELFDALSGLHRLGSEDRELLELGALLHDIGEHVARSGHDRHSAYLIENGGLRGFSPDEIKILSVLARYHIRGTPKTSFDAYGALSPPDRRRATALAALLRLADALDAAHAGRIDHLELGQAEGAVELVAVARGDAELERWMVWRKKDLFERLFGVELRLTVEEHGSHGLDWAHEDVSGLA
;
A
#
# COMPACT_ATOMS: atom_id res chain seq x y z
N MET A 1 -21.37 -12.01 4.59
CA MET A 1 -21.64 -11.35 3.31
C MET A 1 -20.78 -12.02 2.27
N LEU A 2 -21.34 -12.33 1.12
CA LEU A 2 -20.63 -12.79 -0.06
C LEU A 2 -20.80 -11.73 -1.15
N SER A 3 -19.69 -11.29 -1.76
CA SER A 3 -19.72 -10.28 -2.81
C SER A 3 -19.01 -10.77 -4.07
N ARG A 4 -19.44 -10.26 -5.21
CA ARG A 4 -18.73 -10.34 -6.50
C ARG A 4 -17.93 -9.05 -6.71
N VAL A 5 -17.09 -9.01 -7.73
CA VAL A 5 -16.29 -7.81 -8.07
C VAL A 5 -17.18 -6.54 -8.22
N HIS A 6 -18.43 -6.69 -8.63
CA HIS A 6 -19.35 -5.59 -8.90
C HIS A 6 -20.62 -5.60 -8.04
N GLY A 7 -20.56 -6.05 -6.79
CA GLY A 7 -21.68 -5.89 -5.89
C GLY A 7 -21.88 -7.01 -4.86
N LEU A 8 -22.79 -6.75 -3.95
CA LEU A 8 -23.20 -7.67 -2.90
C LEU A 8 -24.10 -8.75 -3.48
N ALA A 9 -23.68 -10.01 -3.43
CA ALA A 9 -24.48 -11.15 -3.90
C ALA A 9 -25.38 -11.70 -2.78
N PHE A 10 -24.87 -11.75 -1.55
CA PHE A 10 -25.61 -12.29 -0.40
C PHE A 10 -25.17 -11.60 0.90
N ALA A 11 -26.13 -11.36 1.79
CA ALA A 11 -25.88 -10.86 3.14
C ALA A 11 -26.80 -11.53 4.15
N ALA A 12 -26.23 -11.95 5.27
CA ALA A 12 -26.98 -12.45 6.42
C ALA A 12 -26.39 -11.92 7.72
N SER A 13 -27.24 -11.75 8.72
CA SER A 13 -26.84 -11.41 10.09
C SER A 13 -27.14 -12.59 11.00
N LEU A 14 -26.08 -13.13 11.63
CA LEU A 14 -26.16 -14.27 12.52
C LEU A 14 -25.96 -13.86 13.97
N ARG A 15 -26.54 -14.61 14.91
CA ARG A 15 -26.42 -14.34 16.35
C ARG A 15 -25.12 -14.91 16.93
N LEU A 16 -23.99 -14.72 16.22
CA LEU A 16 -22.66 -15.25 16.54
C LEU A 16 -21.71 -14.19 17.10
N GLY A 17 -22.24 -13.12 17.69
CA GLY A 17 -21.39 -12.13 18.36
C GLY A 17 -20.60 -12.75 19.51
N VAL A 18 -19.24 -12.62 19.46
CA VAL A 18 -18.33 -13.29 20.40
C VAL A 18 -18.60 -12.96 21.86
N GLY A 19 -19.00 -11.72 22.18
CA GLY A 19 -19.39 -11.34 23.54
C GLY A 19 -20.62 -12.11 24.02
N ARG A 20 -21.62 -12.32 23.16
CA ARG A 20 -22.81 -13.11 23.47
C ARG A 20 -22.44 -14.58 23.64
N LEU A 21 -21.67 -15.16 22.71
CA LEU A 21 -21.24 -16.55 22.79
C LEU A 21 -20.47 -16.82 24.09
N THR A 22 -19.55 -15.92 24.45
CA THR A 22 -18.80 -16.03 25.72
C THR A 22 -19.75 -15.96 26.91
N ALA A 23 -20.64 -14.98 26.99
CA ALA A 23 -21.56 -14.82 28.12
C ALA A 23 -22.55 -15.99 28.27
N GLU A 24 -23.02 -16.57 27.17
CA GLU A 24 -24.01 -17.64 27.18
C GLU A 24 -23.39 -19.01 27.41
N LEU A 25 -22.20 -19.29 26.88
CA LEU A 25 -21.67 -20.65 26.77
C LEU A 25 -20.40 -20.93 27.60
N VAL A 26 -19.58 -19.90 27.89
CA VAL A 26 -18.35 -20.06 28.66
C VAL A 26 -18.67 -19.94 30.17
N ARG A 27 -18.34 -20.95 30.94
CA ARG A 27 -18.64 -21.04 32.37
C ARG A 27 -17.41 -21.07 33.26
N SER A 28 -16.23 -21.25 32.66
CA SER A 28 -14.98 -21.39 33.40
C SER A 28 -13.82 -20.65 32.73
N ASP A 29 -12.85 -20.22 33.48
CA ASP A 29 -11.57 -19.70 33.04
C ASP A 29 -10.44 -20.42 33.79
N PRO A 30 -9.63 -21.22 33.10
CA PRO A 30 -9.60 -21.48 31.64
C PRO A 30 -10.91 -22.09 31.11
N VAL A 31 -11.16 -21.81 29.81
CA VAL A 31 -12.34 -22.35 29.09
C VAL A 31 -12.26 -23.88 29.08
N SER A 32 -13.29 -24.56 29.61
CA SER A 32 -13.33 -26.02 29.68
C SER A 32 -13.53 -26.67 28.30
N LYS A 33 -13.09 -27.93 28.14
CA LYS A 33 -13.38 -28.70 26.90
C LYS A 33 -14.88 -28.78 26.59
N ARG A 34 -15.73 -28.85 27.61
CA ARG A 34 -17.18 -28.88 27.46
C ARG A 34 -17.71 -27.55 26.91
N ASP A 35 -17.18 -26.42 27.36
CA ASP A 35 -17.59 -25.10 26.88
C ASP A 35 -17.11 -24.89 25.45
N MET A 36 -15.89 -25.34 25.09
CA MET A 36 -15.41 -25.33 23.71
C MET A 36 -16.32 -26.16 22.78
N THR A 37 -16.70 -27.38 23.18
CA THR A 37 -17.62 -28.19 22.38
C THR A 37 -18.95 -27.48 22.17
N ARG A 38 -19.53 -26.86 23.19
CA ARG A 38 -20.76 -26.09 23.09
C ARG A 38 -20.61 -24.87 22.13
N LEU A 39 -19.50 -24.21 22.18
CA LEU A 39 -19.20 -23.10 21.26
C LEU A 39 -19.19 -23.58 19.82
N HIS A 40 -18.46 -24.65 19.51
CA HIS A 40 -18.43 -25.27 18.18
C HIS A 40 -19.81 -25.69 17.69
N GLU A 41 -20.57 -26.45 18.51
CA GLU A 41 -21.92 -26.89 18.18
C GLU A 41 -22.84 -25.71 17.87
N ARG A 42 -22.79 -24.65 18.68
CA ARG A 42 -23.62 -23.47 18.51
C ARG A 42 -23.28 -22.70 17.25
N VAL A 43 -21.97 -22.47 17.01
CA VAL A 43 -21.50 -21.74 15.83
C VAL A 43 -21.81 -22.53 14.56
N ALA A 44 -21.49 -23.82 14.54
CA ALA A 44 -21.76 -24.69 13.40
C ALA A 44 -23.26 -24.75 13.06
N ALA A 45 -24.13 -24.87 14.08
CA ALA A 45 -25.57 -24.96 13.89
C ALA A 45 -26.18 -23.70 13.26
N GLU A 46 -25.64 -22.51 13.55
CA GLU A 46 -26.12 -21.26 12.94
C GLU A 46 -25.43 -20.93 11.61
N LEU A 47 -24.15 -21.29 11.47
CA LEU A 47 -23.34 -20.90 10.32
C LEU A 47 -23.55 -21.80 9.09
N ARG A 48 -23.51 -23.11 9.29
CA ARG A 48 -23.53 -24.09 8.19
C ARG A 48 -24.80 -24.02 7.33
N PRO A 49 -26.04 -23.94 7.90
CA PRO A 49 -27.24 -23.84 7.07
C PRO A 49 -27.27 -22.61 6.16
N VAL A 50 -26.62 -21.53 6.60
CA VAL A 50 -26.62 -20.25 5.88
C VAL A 50 -25.52 -20.20 4.81
N LEU A 51 -24.37 -20.84 5.05
CA LEU A 51 -23.23 -20.77 4.14
C LEU A 51 -23.16 -21.92 3.14
N SER A 52 -23.66 -23.12 3.47
CA SER A 52 -23.49 -24.31 2.63
C SER A 52 -24.03 -24.14 1.22
N GLU A 53 -25.22 -23.56 1.07
CA GLU A 53 -25.86 -23.34 -0.23
C GLU A 53 -25.18 -22.18 -0.98
N GLU A 54 -24.96 -21.06 -0.30
CA GLU A 54 -24.39 -19.85 -0.88
C GLU A 54 -22.93 -20.03 -1.29
N VAL A 55 -22.14 -20.75 -0.47
CA VAL A 55 -20.75 -21.08 -0.80
C VAL A 55 -20.69 -21.98 -2.03
N ALA A 56 -21.57 -22.98 -2.12
CA ALA A 56 -21.61 -23.88 -3.28
C ALA A 56 -21.99 -23.16 -4.58
N GLN A 57 -22.87 -22.15 -4.50
CA GLN A 57 -23.31 -21.37 -5.66
C GLN A 57 -22.33 -20.28 -6.09
N LEU A 58 -21.65 -19.63 -5.14
CA LEU A 58 -20.85 -18.44 -5.39
C LEU A 58 -19.35 -18.71 -5.47
N GLU A 59 -18.89 -19.89 -5.04
CA GLU A 59 -17.48 -20.33 -5.07
C GLU A 59 -16.52 -19.23 -4.57
N PRO A 60 -16.63 -18.78 -3.32
CA PRO A 60 -15.79 -17.69 -2.81
C PRO A 60 -14.32 -18.05 -2.88
N ARG A 61 -13.49 -17.11 -3.30
CA ARG A 61 -12.03 -17.29 -3.44
C ARG A 61 -11.24 -16.62 -2.31
N MET A 62 -11.88 -15.79 -1.50
CA MET A 62 -11.24 -15.02 -0.44
C MET A 62 -12.16 -14.89 0.76
N LEU A 63 -11.63 -15.13 1.95
CA LEU A 63 -12.28 -14.85 3.22
C LEU A 63 -11.72 -13.53 3.77
N VAL A 64 -12.57 -12.52 3.96
CA VAL A 64 -12.18 -11.23 4.50
C VAL A 64 -12.77 -11.03 5.89
N GLY A 65 -11.92 -10.70 6.86
CA GLY A 65 -12.31 -10.43 8.24
C GLY A 65 -12.04 -8.98 8.65
N SER A 66 -13.07 -8.31 9.21
CA SER A 66 -13.00 -6.89 9.59
C SER A 66 -13.42 -6.59 11.04
N SER A 67 -13.50 -7.61 11.90
CA SER A 67 -13.87 -7.37 13.30
C SER A 67 -12.66 -7.16 14.19
N GLY A 68 -12.79 -6.35 15.24
CA GLY A 68 -11.71 -6.17 16.21
C GLY A 68 -11.26 -7.45 16.90
N THR A 69 -12.10 -8.48 16.97
CA THR A 69 -11.71 -9.80 17.48
C THR A 69 -10.86 -10.55 16.45
N PHE A 70 -11.21 -10.51 15.18
CA PHE A 70 -10.40 -11.13 14.13
C PHE A 70 -9.05 -10.42 13.97
N LEU A 71 -9.02 -9.10 14.08
CA LEU A 71 -7.76 -8.35 14.11
C LEU A 71 -6.87 -8.72 15.29
N CYS A 72 -7.46 -8.91 16.49
CA CYS A 72 -6.73 -9.37 17.66
C CYS A 72 -6.18 -10.79 17.46
N LEU A 73 -7.00 -11.73 17.00
CA LEU A 73 -6.58 -13.10 16.69
C LEU A 73 -5.46 -13.14 15.66
N ALA A 74 -5.56 -12.33 14.60
CA ALA A 74 -4.55 -12.25 13.56
C ALA A 74 -3.21 -11.71 14.10
N ARG A 75 -3.23 -10.65 14.93
CA ARG A 75 -2.02 -10.15 15.60
C ARG A 75 -1.35 -11.22 16.45
N MET A 76 -2.14 -11.94 17.23
CA MET A 76 -1.64 -13.02 18.07
C MET A 76 -1.07 -14.18 17.23
N ALA A 77 -1.77 -14.59 16.16
CA ALA A 77 -1.34 -15.69 15.28
C ALA A 77 -0.04 -15.36 14.52
N VAL A 78 0.10 -14.12 14.04
CA VAL A 78 1.33 -13.65 13.38
C VAL A 78 2.46 -13.54 14.40
N ALA A 79 2.20 -13.00 15.59
CA ALA A 79 3.21 -12.91 16.64
C ALA A 79 3.71 -14.30 17.09
N GLU A 80 2.83 -15.29 17.16
CA GLU A 80 3.20 -16.68 17.49
C GLU A 80 4.03 -17.32 16.37
N ARG A 81 3.69 -17.05 15.10
CA ARG A 81 4.39 -17.59 13.93
C ARG A 81 5.74 -16.92 13.68
N ASP A 82 5.79 -15.59 13.73
CA ASP A 82 6.92 -14.79 13.23
C ASP A 82 7.74 -14.15 14.37
N GLY A 83 7.28 -14.25 15.64
CA GLY A 83 7.92 -13.65 16.80
C GLY A 83 7.78 -12.13 16.91
N VAL A 84 7.02 -11.50 16.01
CA VAL A 84 6.83 -10.04 15.95
C VAL A 84 5.35 -9.70 15.81
N VAL A 85 4.88 -8.74 16.59
CA VAL A 85 3.52 -8.21 16.44
C VAL A 85 3.49 -7.27 15.23
N PRO A 86 2.62 -7.49 14.23
CA PRO A 86 2.55 -6.62 13.06
C PRO A 86 1.97 -5.24 13.43
N ASP A 87 2.55 -4.19 12.87
CA ASP A 87 2.10 -2.80 13.07
C ASP A 87 0.76 -2.51 12.36
N GLY A 88 0.57 -3.05 11.15
CA GLY A 88 -0.66 -2.94 10.35
C GLY A 88 -1.18 -4.31 9.95
N LEU A 89 -2.51 -4.41 9.85
CA LEU A 89 -3.18 -5.66 9.46
C LEU A 89 -3.97 -5.53 8.16
N ASN A 90 -4.14 -4.33 7.64
CA ASN A 90 -4.96 -4.14 6.44
C ASN A 90 -4.37 -4.89 5.25
N GLN A 91 -5.20 -5.71 4.58
CA GLN A 91 -4.81 -6.61 3.49
C GLN A 91 -3.77 -7.69 3.85
N LEU A 92 -3.45 -7.85 5.14
CA LEU A 92 -2.60 -8.93 5.57
C LEU A 92 -3.37 -10.26 5.47
N ALA A 93 -2.78 -11.23 4.79
CA ALA A 93 -3.30 -12.57 4.68
C ALA A 93 -2.65 -13.48 5.73
N VAL A 94 -3.48 -14.20 6.50
CA VAL A 94 -3.03 -15.10 7.57
C VAL A 94 -3.61 -16.50 7.32
N PRO A 95 -2.77 -17.53 7.17
CA PRO A 95 -3.23 -18.88 6.87
C PRO A 95 -3.97 -19.50 8.07
N ALA A 96 -4.95 -20.37 7.79
CA ALA A 96 -5.72 -21.10 8.78
C ALA A 96 -4.82 -21.86 9.78
N SER A 97 -3.72 -22.43 9.29
CA SER A 97 -2.74 -23.16 10.12
C SER A 97 -2.10 -22.30 11.22
N ALA A 98 -1.98 -20.98 11.02
CA ALA A 98 -1.49 -20.06 12.05
C ALA A 98 -2.51 -19.88 13.17
N PHE A 99 -3.80 -19.84 12.84
CA PHE A 99 -4.87 -19.81 13.85
C PHE A 99 -5.02 -21.14 14.60
N GLU A 100 -4.82 -22.27 13.93
CA GLU A 100 -4.76 -23.58 14.57
C GLU A 100 -3.58 -23.68 15.56
N ALA A 101 -2.41 -23.17 15.19
CA ALA A 101 -1.25 -23.11 16.08
C ALA A 101 -1.55 -22.22 17.30
N LEU A 102 -2.16 -21.07 17.08
CA LEU A 102 -2.63 -20.18 18.14
C LEU A 102 -3.65 -20.90 19.05
N GLY A 103 -4.61 -21.63 18.49
CA GLY A 103 -5.60 -22.41 19.26
C GLY A 103 -4.94 -23.43 20.20
N ARG A 104 -3.94 -24.17 19.71
CA ARG A 104 -3.15 -25.08 20.55
C ARG A 104 -2.40 -24.34 21.66
N ARG A 105 -1.85 -23.16 21.37
CA ARG A 105 -1.15 -22.33 22.36
C ARG A 105 -2.08 -21.79 23.45
N LEU A 106 -3.33 -21.46 23.09
CA LEU A 106 -4.33 -20.90 24.00
C LEU A 106 -5.06 -21.95 24.84
N ALA A 107 -4.96 -23.22 24.48
CA ALA A 107 -5.63 -24.29 25.19
C ALA A 107 -5.20 -24.34 26.67
N GLY A 108 -6.17 -24.22 27.56
CA GLY A 108 -5.93 -24.26 29.03
C GLY A 108 -5.39 -22.94 29.62
N THR A 109 -5.28 -21.85 28.82
CA THR A 109 -4.87 -20.55 29.36
C THR A 109 -6.06 -19.77 29.93
N THR A 110 -5.80 -19.04 31.02
CA THR A 110 -6.75 -18.07 31.59
C THR A 110 -6.79 -16.78 30.79
N ALA A 111 -7.81 -15.96 30.99
CA ALA A 111 -7.89 -14.64 30.40
C ALA A 111 -6.69 -13.74 30.76
N GLU A 112 -6.23 -13.84 32.02
CA GLU A 112 -5.06 -13.09 32.51
C GLU A 112 -3.77 -13.52 31.78
N GLU A 113 -3.58 -14.81 31.55
CA GLU A 113 -2.44 -15.33 30.78
C GLU A 113 -2.51 -14.90 29.34
N ARG A 114 -3.70 -14.93 28.72
CA ARG A 114 -3.91 -14.47 27.34
C ARG A 114 -3.61 -12.97 27.16
N GLN A 115 -3.93 -12.13 28.15
CA GLN A 115 -3.59 -10.70 28.13
C GLN A 115 -2.09 -10.44 28.00
N ARG A 116 -1.26 -11.33 28.49
CA ARG A 116 0.22 -11.21 28.46
C ARG A 116 0.83 -11.70 27.15
N LEU A 117 0.03 -12.33 26.28
CA LEU A 117 0.55 -12.83 24.99
C LEU A 117 0.74 -11.68 24.00
N PRO A 118 1.82 -11.72 23.21
CA PRO A 118 2.05 -10.72 22.16
C PRO A 118 0.86 -10.59 21.21
N GLY A 119 0.48 -9.36 20.88
CA GLY A 119 -0.63 -9.07 19.98
C GLY A 119 -2.04 -9.15 20.59
N CYS A 120 -2.19 -9.59 21.85
CA CYS A 120 -3.48 -9.64 22.52
C CYS A 120 -3.94 -8.23 22.97
N ASP A 121 -5.15 -7.82 22.59
CA ASP A 121 -5.83 -6.68 23.21
C ASP A 121 -6.43 -7.15 24.54
N ALA A 122 -5.96 -6.59 25.65
CA ALA A 122 -6.39 -6.97 27.02
C ALA A 122 -7.92 -6.96 27.17
N ARG A 123 -8.62 -6.00 26.53
CA ARG A 123 -10.10 -5.91 26.57
C ARG A 123 -10.80 -7.06 25.83
N ARG A 124 -10.06 -7.86 25.06
CA ARG A 124 -10.60 -8.96 24.24
C ARG A 124 -10.14 -10.33 24.70
N ALA A 125 -9.28 -10.43 25.68
CA ALA A 125 -8.69 -11.69 26.14
C ALA A 125 -9.73 -12.75 26.53
N GLU A 126 -10.86 -12.35 27.12
CA GLU A 126 -11.97 -13.24 27.45
C GLU A 126 -12.73 -13.72 26.20
N LEU A 127 -12.74 -12.90 25.11
CA LEU A 127 -13.48 -13.15 23.89
C LEU A 127 -12.70 -13.99 22.87
N VAL A 128 -11.38 -14.07 23.03
CA VAL A 128 -10.47 -14.76 22.11
C VAL A 128 -10.89 -16.20 21.83
N PRO A 129 -11.24 -17.06 22.83
CA PRO A 129 -11.64 -18.44 22.56
C PRO A 129 -12.91 -18.54 21.68
N ALA A 130 -13.93 -17.76 21.97
CA ALA A 130 -15.16 -17.76 21.18
C ALA A 130 -14.92 -17.20 19.76
N GLY A 131 -14.05 -16.20 19.64
CA GLY A 131 -13.65 -15.65 18.33
C GLY A 131 -12.89 -16.65 17.47
N LEU A 132 -12.02 -17.43 18.08
CA LEU A 132 -11.28 -18.48 17.40
C LEU A 132 -12.22 -19.58 16.88
N VAL A 133 -13.17 -20.04 17.70
CA VAL A 133 -14.18 -21.03 17.27
C VAL A 133 -15.00 -20.51 16.09
N VAL A 134 -15.43 -19.24 16.11
CA VAL A 134 -16.14 -18.64 14.95
C VAL A 134 -15.30 -18.70 13.70
N LEU A 135 -14.01 -18.41 13.80
CA LEU A 135 -13.09 -18.41 12.66
C LEU A 135 -12.82 -19.84 12.14
N GLU A 136 -12.63 -20.80 13.03
CA GLU A 136 -12.44 -22.23 12.69
C GLU A 136 -13.67 -22.79 11.94
N GLU A 137 -14.88 -22.49 12.40
CA GLU A 137 -16.10 -22.90 11.72
C GLU A 137 -16.31 -22.17 10.38
N LEU A 138 -15.84 -20.92 10.25
CA LEU A 138 -15.85 -20.21 8.95
C LEU A 138 -14.91 -20.86 7.94
N PHE A 139 -13.70 -21.24 8.34
CA PHE A 139 -12.78 -21.99 7.49
C PHE A 139 -13.39 -23.36 7.09
N ALA A 140 -13.94 -24.09 8.05
CA ALA A 140 -14.58 -25.37 7.79
C ALA A 140 -15.78 -25.27 6.84
N ALA A 141 -16.60 -24.22 6.96
CA ALA A 141 -17.78 -24.01 6.12
C ALA A 141 -17.46 -23.45 4.73
N SER A 142 -16.41 -22.67 4.59
CA SER A 142 -16.02 -22.04 3.31
C SER A 142 -15.06 -22.87 2.49
N GLY A 143 -14.29 -23.77 3.12
CA GLY A 143 -13.20 -24.51 2.48
C GLY A 143 -11.99 -23.63 2.11
N LEU A 144 -11.96 -22.38 2.59
CA LEU A 144 -10.85 -21.46 2.37
C LEU A 144 -9.76 -21.67 3.45
N GLU A 145 -8.51 -21.47 3.06
CA GLU A 145 -7.35 -21.77 3.92
C GLU A 145 -6.66 -20.50 4.43
N GLU A 146 -7.20 -19.32 4.12
CA GLU A 146 -6.58 -18.04 4.47
C GLU A 146 -7.63 -16.98 4.82
N LEU A 147 -7.32 -16.14 5.81
CA LEU A 147 -8.08 -14.96 6.20
C LEU A 147 -7.32 -13.71 5.79
N THR A 148 -7.88 -12.92 4.90
CA THR A 148 -7.40 -11.57 4.60
C THR A 148 -8.03 -10.57 5.57
N LEU A 149 -7.22 -9.74 6.21
CA LEU A 149 -7.69 -8.77 7.20
C LEU A 149 -8.08 -7.46 6.54
N SER A 150 -9.16 -6.84 7.04
CA SER A 150 -9.52 -5.46 6.75
C SER A 150 -9.64 -4.69 8.06
N GLU A 151 -8.89 -3.62 8.20
CA GLU A 151 -9.05 -2.67 9.33
C GLU A 151 -10.26 -1.76 9.15
N TRP A 152 -10.94 -1.89 8.00
CA TRP A 152 -12.17 -1.19 7.69
C TRP A 152 -13.38 -2.02 8.03
N ALA A 153 -14.37 -1.36 8.59
CA ALA A 153 -15.62 -1.95 8.99
C ALA A 153 -16.81 -1.19 8.36
N LEU A 154 -18.01 -1.52 8.80
CA LEU A 154 -19.26 -0.95 8.28
C LEU A 154 -19.27 0.59 8.29
N ARG A 155 -18.67 1.22 9.31
CA ARG A 155 -18.64 2.69 9.45
C ARG A 155 -17.89 3.35 8.31
N GLU A 156 -16.73 2.82 7.97
CA GLU A 156 -15.88 3.32 6.90
C GLU A 156 -16.57 3.13 5.54
N GLY A 157 -17.24 2.00 5.33
CA GLY A 157 -18.05 1.74 4.14
C GLY A 157 -19.23 2.72 4.01
N ALA A 158 -19.95 2.97 5.10
CA ALA A 158 -21.06 3.91 5.10
C ALA A 158 -20.62 5.35 4.81
N VAL A 159 -19.45 5.76 5.33
CA VAL A 159 -18.87 7.08 5.01
C VAL A 159 -18.48 7.18 3.54
N LEU A 160 -17.87 6.13 2.99
CA LEU A 160 -17.52 6.09 1.56
C LEU A 160 -18.76 6.12 0.66
N GLU A 161 -19.81 5.39 1.02
CA GLU A 161 -21.08 5.42 0.29
C GLU A 161 -21.72 6.80 0.33
N ALA A 162 -21.71 7.47 1.49
CA ALA A 162 -22.21 8.83 1.64
C ALA A 162 -21.40 9.84 0.80
N ILE A 163 -20.07 9.72 0.76
CA ILE A 163 -19.22 10.55 -0.09
C ILE A 163 -19.48 10.23 -1.57
N GLY A 164 -19.50 8.96 -1.96
CA GLY A 164 -19.76 8.53 -3.32
C GLY A 164 -21.15 8.89 -3.85
N SER A 165 -22.16 9.04 -2.97
CA SER A 165 -23.48 9.52 -3.35
C SER A 165 -23.51 11.01 -3.67
N HIS A 166 -22.57 11.80 -3.13
CA HIS A 166 -22.42 13.24 -3.41
C HIS A 166 -21.47 13.52 -4.58
N ASP A 167 -20.53 12.62 -4.83
CA ASP A 167 -19.50 12.79 -5.87
C ASP A 167 -19.32 11.47 -6.66
N ARG A 168 -20.36 11.06 -7.36
CA ARG A 168 -20.40 9.79 -8.12
C ARG A 168 -19.37 9.67 -9.25
N SER A 169 -18.66 10.74 -9.57
CA SER A 169 -17.73 10.77 -10.69
C SER A 169 -16.30 10.29 -10.36
N GLU A 170 -15.87 10.28 -9.07
CA GLU A 170 -14.47 10.04 -8.72
C GLU A 170 -14.20 8.71 -7.96
N LEU A 171 -15.19 8.09 -7.35
CA LEU A 171 -15.03 6.88 -6.52
C LEU A 171 -15.76 5.65 -7.08
N GLY A 172 -15.67 5.43 -8.39
CA GLY A 172 -16.17 4.18 -8.98
C GLY A 172 -15.64 2.92 -8.26
N ASP A 173 -16.15 1.74 -8.63
CA ASP A 173 -15.74 0.42 -8.08
C ASP A 173 -14.25 0.07 -8.36
N ASP A 174 -13.43 1.04 -8.77
CA ASP A 174 -12.01 0.86 -9.04
C ASP A 174 -11.19 1.00 -7.73
N PRO A 175 -10.53 -0.07 -7.27
CA PRO A 175 -9.64 -0.02 -6.10
C PRO A 175 -8.55 1.05 -6.21
N ARG A 176 -8.10 1.39 -7.43
CA ARG A 176 -7.10 2.44 -7.67
C ARG A 176 -7.64 3.83 -7.35
N ALA A 177 -8.92 4.07 -7.61
CA ALA A 177 -9.56 5.33 -7.23
C ALA A 177 -9.52 5.57 -5.72
N LEU A 178 -9.75 4.52 -4.91
CA LEU A 178 -9.64 4.58 -3.45
C LEU A 178 -8.23 4.91 -2.98
N ARG A 179 -7.22 4.25 -3.55
CA ARG A 179 -5.80 4.48 -3.23
C ARG A 179 -5.42 5.93 -3.51
N ARG A 180 -5.75 6.41 -4.71
CA ARG A 180 -5.50 7.78 -5.14
C ARG A 180 -6.22 8.80 -4.28
N PHE A 181 -7.50 8.58 -3.96
CA PHE A 181 -8.26 9.44 -3.05
C PHE A 181 -7.62 9.52 -1.66
N SER A 182 -7.20 8.40 -1.12
CA SER A 182 -6.53 8.32 0.19
C SER A 182 -5.22 9.11 0.21
N VAL A 183 -4.39 8.97 -0.83
CA VAL A 183 -3.15 9.72 -1.00
C VAL A 183 -3.43 11.22 -1.10
N LEU A 184 -4.34 11.65 -1.98
CA LEU A 184 -4.69 13.07 -2.14
C LEU A 184 -5.29 13.67 -0.86
N SER A 185 -6.03 12.88 -0.08
CA SER A 185 -6.56 13.30 1.22
C SER A 185 -5.44 13.55 2.22
N LEU A 186 -4.41 12.70 2.27
CA LEU A 186 -3.23 12.91 3.10
C LEU A 186 -2.44 14.15 2.63
N CYS A 187 -2.22 14.30 1.33
CA CYS A 187 -1.57 15.47 0.73
C CYS A 187 -2.26 16.77 1.14
N ARG A 188 -3.60 16.84 1.02
CA ARG A 188 -4.39 18.04 1.40
C ARG A 188 -4.25 18.36 2.89
N ARG A 189 -4.24 17.38 3.78
CA ARG A 189 -4.02 17.57 5.22
C ARG A 189 -2.63 18.12 5.55
N CYS A 190 -1.64 17.83 4.70
CA CYS A 190 -0.25 18.20 4.89
C CYS A 190 0.17 19.43 4.07
N SER A 191 -0.76 20.24 3.60
CA SER A 191 -0.46 21.49 2.88
C SER A 191 0.56 21.32 1.74
N TRP A 192 0.41 20.27 0.93
CA TRP A 192 1.33 19.89 -0.14
C TRP A 192 1.43 20.94 -1.26
N ARG A 193 2.42 20.78 -2.15
CA ARG A 193 2.62 21.61 -3.34
C ARG A 193 2.14 20.90 -4.60
N PRO A 194 0.85 21.04 -4.99
CA PRO A 194 0.26 20.20 -6.03
C PRO A 194 0.92 20.33 -7.41
N ARG A 195 1.44 21.51 -7.77
CA ARG A 195 2.11 21.71 -9.07
C ARG A 195 3.40 20.91 -9.15
N HIS A 196 4.28 21.05 -8.17
CA HIS A 196 5.53 20.29 -8.08
C HIS A 196 5.27 18.78 -8.00
N ALA A 197 4.46 18.35 -7.06
CA ALA A 197 4.20 16.92 -6.86
C ALA A 197 3.61 16.23 -8.12
N ARG A 198 2.72 16.92 -8.86
CA ARG A 198 2.18 16.40 -10.11
C ARG A 198 3.21 16.38 -11.24
N GLN A 199 4.06 17.39 -11.32
CA GLN A 199 5.16 17.45 -12.28
C GLN A 199 6.14 16.30 -12.03
N VAL A 200 6.56 16.12 -10.78
CA VAL A 200 7.44 15.00 -10.39
C VAL A 200 6.78 13.66 -10.69
N ALA A 201 5.48 13.50 -10.42
CA ALA A 201 4.76 12.28 -10.76
C ALA A 201 4.74 12.01 -12.27
N ALA A 202 4.48 13.02 -13.10
CA ALA A 202 4.50 12.88 -14.56
C ALA A 202 5.89 12.44 -15.05
N LEU A 203 6.94 13.14 -14.66
CA LEU A 203 8.33 12.83 -15.03
C LEU A 203 8.77 11.46 -14.53
N ALA A 204 8.34 11.06 -13.31
CA ALA A 204 8.63 9.74 -12.76
C ALA A 204 7.99 8.63 -13.60
N LEU A 205 6.76 8.83 -14.07
CA LEU A 205 6.07 7.88 -14.94
C LEU A 205 6.70 7.78 -16.33
N GLU A 206 7.12 8.90 -16.90
CA GLU A 206 7.87 8.89 -18.16
C GLU A 206 9.18 8.12 -18.05
N LEU A 207 9.95 8.35 -16.96
CA LEU A 207 11.16 7.58 -16.66
C LEU A 207 10.86 6.09 -16.47
N PHE A 208 9.78 5.77 -15.75
CA PHE A 208 9.38 4.39 -15.52
C PHE A 208 9.06 3.69 -16.84
N ASP A 209 8.21 4.27 -17.67
CA ASP A 209 7.76 3.67 -18.91
C ASP A 209 8.92 3.50 -19.91
N ALA A 210 9.76 4.50 -20.04
CA ALA A 210 10.91 4.51 -20.94
C ALA A 210 12.03 3.54 -20.51
N LEU A 211 12.21 3.32 -19.18
CA LEU A 211 13.24 2.45 -18.65
C LEU A 211 12.73 1.04 -18.30
N SER A 212 11.54 0.67 -18.78
CA SER A 212 10.88 -0.62 -18.47
C SER A 212 11.76 -1.85 -18.78
N GLY A 213 12.55 -1.80 -19.84
CA GLY A 213 13.53 -2.85 -20.17
C GLY A 213 14.67 -3.00 -19.16
N LEU A 214 15.01 -1.92 -18.45
CA LEU A 214 16.09 -1.89 -17.46
C LEU A 214 15.62 -2.36 -16.07
N HIS A 215 14.53 -1.80 -15.56
CA HIS A 215 14.05 -2.12 -14.20
C HIS A 215 13.13 -3.35 -14.14
N ARG A 216 12.43 -3.71 -15.20
CA ARG A 216 11.52 -4.87 -15.32
C ARG A 216 10.43 -4.93 -14.25
N LEU A 217 9.98 -3.78 -13.76
CA LEU A 217 8.90 -3.64 -12.80
C LEU A 217 7.54 -3.61 -13.50
N GLY A 218 6.47 -3.93 -12.77
CA GLY A 218 5.11 -4.05 -13.30
C GLY A 218 4.23 -2.81 -13.11
N SER A 219 2.97 -2.95 -13.50
CA SER A 219 1.98 -1.85 -13.41
C SER A 219 1.64 -1.45 -11.97
N GLU A 220 1.75 -2.36 -11.01
CA GLU A 220 1.57 -2.05 -9.58
C GLU A 220 2.70 -1.15 -9.06
N ASP A 221 3.94 -1.41 -9.50
CA ASP A 221 5.10 -0.57 -9.16
C ASP A 221 4.99 0.81 -9.79
N ARG A 222 4.45 0.89 -11.00
CA ARG A 222 4.16 2.15 -11.68
C ARG A 222 3.18 3.02 -10.89
N GLU A 223 2.12 2.40 -10.35
CA GLU A 223 1.16 3.08 -9.48
C GLU A 223 1.82 3.55 -8.18
N LEU A 224 2.61 2.68 -7.52
CA LEU A 224 3.33 3.03 -6.30
C LEU A 224 4.30 4.19 -6.53
N LEU A 225 4.96 4.26 -7.69
CA LEU A 225 5.84 5.38 -8.05
C LEU A 225 5.05 6.68 -8.20
N GLU A 226 3.91 6.66 -8.91
CA GLU A 226 3.03 7.83 -9.05
C GLU A 226 2.59 8.36 -7.69
N LEU A 227 2.06 7.46 -6.85
CA LEU A 227 1.53 7.83 -5.54
C LEU A 227 2.64 8.26 -4.57
N GLY A 228 3.81 7.63 -4.65
CA GLY A 228 5.00 8.03 -3.91
C GLY A 228 5.51 9.41 -4.32
N ALA A 229 5.45 9.73 -5.62
CA ALA A 229 5.78 11.06 -6.12
C ALA A 229 4.81 12.14 -5.64
N LEU A 230 3.52 11.83 -5.48
CA LEU A 230 2.57 12.77 -4.88
C LEU A 230 2.85 13.02 -3.39
N LEU A 231 3.42 12.05 -2.69
CA LEU A 231 3.64 12.06 -1.23
C LEU A 231 5.05 12.49 -0.81
N HIS A 232 6.02 12.57 -1.71
CA HIS A 232 7.44 12.67 -1.34
C HIS A 232 7.77 13.86 -0.44
N ASP A 233 7.11 14.99 -0.65
CA ASP A 233 7.38 16.27 0.03
C ASP A 233 6.36 16.67 1.10
N ILE A 234 5.36 15.81 1.44
CA ILE A 234 4.34 16.17 2.44
C ILE A 234 4.93 16.48 3.82
N GLY A 235 6.13 16.03 4.10
CA GLY A 235 6.86 16.31 5.33
C GLY A 235 7.30 17.77 5.48
N GLU A 236 7.31 18.58 4.42
CA GLU A 236 7.52 20.03 4.52
C GLU A 236 6.46 20.71 5.40
N HIS A 237 5.28 20.09 5.54
CA HIS A 237 4.26 20.51 6.50
C HIS A 237 4.77 20.59 7.95
N VAL A 238 5.69 19.70 8.32
CA VAL A 238 6.29 19.67 9.66
C VAL A 238 7.50 20.62 9.69
N ALA A 239 8.46 20.42 8.79
CA ALA A 239 9.65 21.27 8.63
C ALA A 239 10.36 20.98 7.32
N ARG A 240 10.94 22.02 6.69
CA ARG A 240 11.79 21.86 5.49
C ARG A 240 13.05 21.02 5.76
N SER A 241 13.68 21.25 6.91
CA SER A 241 14.86 20.46 7.27
C SER A 241 14.45 19.07 7.70
N GLY A 242 14.93 18.06 6.96
CA GLY A 242 14.59 16.65 7.24
C GLY A 242 13.18 16.24 6.79
N HIS A 243 12.58 16.97 5.84
CA HIS A 243 11.24 16.65 5.32
C HIS A 243 11.14 15.24 4.76
N ASP A 244 12.23 14.66 4.27
CA ASP A 244 12.33 13.27 3.87
C ASP A 244 11.92 12.29 4.99
N ARG A 245 12.36 12.56 6.24
CA ARG A 245 12.00 11.77 7.42
C ARG A 245 10.57 12.05 7.85
N HIS A 246 10.15 13.30 7.78
CA HIS A 246 8.78 13.69 8.12
C HIS A 246 7.78 13.12 7.13
N SER A 247 8.09 13.13 5.82
CA SER A 247 7.26 12.49 4.80
C SER A 247 7.13 10.99 5.06
N ALA A 248 8.22 10.29 5.31
CA ALA A 248 8.19 8.86 5.65
C ALA A 248 7.29 8.59 6.86
N TYR A 249 7.46 9.33 7.95
CA TYR A 249 6.64 9.20 9.15
C TYR A 249 5.14 9.47 8.87
N LEU A 250 4.82 10.52 8.12
CA LEU A 250 3.44 10.85 7.77
C LEU A 250 2.80 9.79 6.88
N ILE A 251 3.55 9.15 6.00
CA ILE A 251 3.09 8.04 5.17
C ILE A 251 2.75 6.82 6.03
N GLU A 252 3.64 6.43 6.94
CA GLU A 252 3.45 5.27 7.82
C GLU A 252 2.27 5.45 8.79
N ASN A 253 2.06 6.69 9.28
CA ASN A 253 1.07 6.98 10.32
C ASN A 253 -0.15 7.76 9.80
N GLY A 254 -0.18 8.13 8.52
CA GLY A 254 -1.22 8.99 7.93
C GLY A 254 -2.55 8.30 7.63
N GLY A 255 -2.63 6.98 7.84
CA GLY A 255 -3.85 6.19 7.63
C GLY A 255 -4.18 6.04 6.14
N LEU A 256 -3.18 5.81 5.29
CA LEU A 256 -3.37 5.50 3.88
C LEU A 256 -4.20 4.22 3.72
N ARG A 257 -5.11 4.24 2.75
CA ARG A 257 -6.14 3.22 2.58
C ARG A 257 -6.04 2.54 1.22
N GLY A 258 -6.35 1.25 1.17
CA GLY A 258 -6.21 0.45 -0.05
C GLY A 258 -4.79 -0.04 -0.30
N PHE A 259 -3.90 0.07 0.68
CA PHE A 259 -2.50 -0.38 0.60
C PHE A 259 -2.24 -1.52 1.59
N SER A 260 -1.42 -2.47 1.19
CA SER A 260 -0.84 -3.46 2.10
C SER A 260 0.22 -2.83 3.01
N PRO A 261 0.57 -3.47 4.13
CA PRO A 261 1.66 -2.99 4.99
C PRO A 261 2.99 -2.82 4.27
N ASP A 262 3.31 -3.70 3.31
CA ASP A 262 4.56 -3.62 2.56
C ASP A 262 4.56 -2.50 1.52
N GLU A 263 3.42 -2.21 0.89
CA GLU A 263 3.27 -1.04 0.01
C GLU A 263 3.43 0.28 0.77
N ILE A 264 2.89 0.39 2.00
CA ILE A 264 3.12 1.56 2.87
C ILE A 264 4.61 1.73 3.16
N LYS A 265 5.32 0.64 3.47
CA LYS A 265 6.79 0.69 3.68
C LYS A 265 7.53 1.12 2.42
N ILE A 266 7.13 0.61 1.24
CA ILE A 266 7.71 1.03 -0.04
C ILE A 266 7.51 2.53 -0.24
N LEU A 267 6.30 3.07 -0.08
CA LEU A 267 6.01 4.51 -0.19
C LEU A 267 6.84 5.33 0.82
N SER A 268 6.99 4.84 2.05
CA SER A 268 7.85 5.46 3.07
C SER A 268 9.32 5.50 2.63
N VAL A 269 9.83 4.41 2.04
CA VAL A 269 11.19 4.34 1.49
C VAL A 269 11.38 5.34 0.35
N LEU A 270 10.42 5.46 -0.56
CA LEU A 270 10.47 6.43 -1.65
C LEU A 270 10.62 7.85 -1.09
N ALA A 271 9.76 8.25 -0.18
CA ALA A 271 9.80 9.56 0.46
C ALA A 271 11.08 9.76 1.28
N ARG A 272 11.56 8.73 1.98
CA ARG A 272 12.78 8.82 2.81
C ARG A 272 14.06 9.03 1.99
N TYR A 273 14.11 8.50 0.77
CA TYR A 273 15.32 8.47 -0.04
C TYR A 273 15.27 9.28 -1.34
N HIS A 274 14.23 10.10 -1.57
CA HIS A 274 14.14 10.93 -2.77
C HIS A 274 15.22 12.04 -2.83
N ILE A 275 15.68 12.52 -1.67
CA ILE A 275 16.70 13.58 -1.65
C ILE A 275 18.10 13.00 -1.92
N ARG A 276 18.50 11.98 -1.13
CA ARG A 276 19.89 11.47 -1.09
C ARG A 276 20.00 10.14 -0.35
N GLY A 277 21.19 9.55 -0.46
CA GLY A 277 21.57 8.33 0.28
C GLY A 277 21.12 7.07 -0.44
N THR A 278 21.47 5.93 0.11
CA THR A 278 21.07 4.61 -0.35
C THR A 278 20.18 3.98 0.72
N PRO A 279 19.08 3.32 0.37
CA PRO A 279 18.26 2.62 1.35
C PRO A 279 19.07 1.63 2.17
N LYS A 280 18.89 1.66 3.49
CA LYS A 280 19.63 0.83 4.46
C LYS A 280 18.65 0.08 5.35
N THR A 281 19.02 -1.13 5.74
CA THR A 281 18.23 -1.98 6.66
C THR A 281 18.11 -1.40 8.07
N SER A 282 18.92 -0.41 8.42
CA SER A 282 18.77 0.38 9.66
C SER A 282 17.59 1.37 9.64
N PHE A 283 16.94 1.54 8.49
CA PHE A 283 15.64 2.20 8.40
C PHE A 283 14.57 1.12 8.49
N ASP A 284 13.76 1.14 9.53
CA ASP A 284 12.86 0.05 9.91
C ASP A 284 11.92 -0.38 8.78
N ALA A 285 11.31 0.58 8.08
CA ALA A 285 10.45 0.27 6.95
C ALA A 285 11.18 -0.52 5.85
N TYR A 286 12.41 -0.12 5.50
CA TYR A 286 13.20 -0.85 4.50
C TYR A 286 13.73 -2.18 5.04
N GLY A 287 14.13 -2.21 6.31
CA GLY A 287 14.62 -3.42 7.00
C GLY A 287 13.59 -4.53 7.09
N ALA A 288 12.32 -4.15 7.25
CA ALA A 288 11.19 -5.09 7.36
C ALA A 288 10.69 -5.63 6.01
N LEU A 289 11.09 -5.03 4.87
CA LEU A 289 10.73 -5.54 3.55
C LEU A 289 11.49 -6.83 3.20
N SER A 290 10.86 -7.67 2.38
CA SER A 290 11.50 -8.83 1.78
C SER A 290 12.65 -8.42 0.83
N PRO A 291 13.65 -9.30 0.54
CA PRO A 291 14.70 -8.97 -0.42
C PRO A 291 14.19 -8.57 -1.83
N PRO A 292 13.14 -9.19 -2.41
CA PRO A 292 12.52 -8.70 -3.64
C PRO A 292 11.95 -7.30 -3.50
N ASP A 293 11.19 -7.01 -2.43
CA ASP A 293 10.56 -5.71 -2.21
C ASP A 293 11.58 -4.61 -1.92
N ARG A 294 12.70 -4.93 -1.26
CA ARG A 294 13.83 -3.99 -1.13
C ARG A 294 14.40 -3.58 -2.48
N ARG A 295 14.53 -4.53 -3.42
CA ARG A 295 14.98 -4.20 -4.79
C ARG A 295 13.98 -3.31 -5.52
N ARG A 296 12.67 -3.63 -5.43
CA ARG A 296 11.58 -2.80 -5.96
C ARG A 296 11.63 -1.39 -5.39
N ALA A 297 11.62 -1.24 -4.07
CA ALA A 297 11.66 0.05 -3.37
C ALA A 297 12.90 0.87 -3.74
N THR A 298 14.07 0.24 -3.89
CA THR A 298 15.31 0.92 -4.28
C THR A 298 15.24 1.42 -5.71
N ALA A 299 14.68 0.63 -6.64
CA ALA A 299 14.51 1.04 -8.03
C ALA A 299 13.54 2.22 -8.15
N LEU A 300 12.39 2.13 -7.50
CA LEU A 300 11.40 3.21 -7.48
C LEU A 300 11.97 4.49 -6.84
N ALA A 301 12.74 4.37 -5.74
CA ALA A 301 13.39 5.52 -5.11
C ALA A 301 14.45 6.16 -6.02
N ALA A 302 15.16 5.38 -6.84
CA ALA A 302 16.11 5.91 -7.80
C ALA A 302 15.42 6.71 -8.92
N LEU A 303 14.29 6.20 -9.45
CA LEU A 303 13.49 6.89 -10.45
C LEU A 303 12.85 8.17 -9.89
N LEU A 304 12.25 8.10 -8.71
CA LEU A 304 11.66 9.27 -8.05
C LEU A 304 12.69 10.36 -7.81
N ARG A 305 13.91 10.00 -7.40
CA ARG A 305 15.01 10.95 -7.14
C ARG A 305 15.42 11.70 -8.40
N LEU A 306 15.44 11.04 -9.55
CA LEU A 306 15.71 11.69 -10.84
C LEU A 306 14.56 12.61 -11.24
N ALA A 307 13.32 12.14 -11.09
CA ALA A 307 12.13 12.95 -11.40
C ALA A 307 12.05 14.23 -10.56
N ASP A 308 12.33 14.13 -9.24
CA ASP A 308 12.42 15.28 -8.35
C ASP A 308 13.56 16.24 -8.74
N ALA A 309 14.70 15.70 -9.16
CA ALA A 309 15.80 16.52 -9.67
C ALA A 309 15.45 17.29 -10.96
N LEU A 310 14.59 16.72 -11.81
CA LEU A 310 14.12 17.35 -13.05
C LEU A 310 13.09 18.47 -12.84
N ASP A 311 12.59 18.67 -11.62
CA ASP A 311 11.77 19.85 -11.26
C ASP A 311 12.33 20.56 -10.01
N ALA A 312 13.65 20.64 -9.90
CA ALA A 312 14.37 21.22 -8.75
C ALA A 312 14.02 22.69 -8.48
N ALA A 313 13.71 23.45 -9.51
CA ALA A 313 13.24 24.84 -9.38
C ALA A 313 11.76 24.94 -8.95
N HIS A 314 11.00 23.85 -8.90
CA HIS A 314 9.55 23.79 -8.70
C HIS A 314 8.76 24.67 -9.70
N ALA A 315 9.29 24.80 -10.89
CA ALA A 315 8.77 25.69 -11.93
C ALA A 315 8.05 24.96 -13.07
N GLY A 316 8.14 23.62 -13.12
CA GLY A 316 7.56 22.80 -14.19
C GLY A 316 8.17 23.13 -15.55
N ARG A 317 9.49 23.28 -15.61
CA ARG A 317 10.19 23.68 -16.82
C ARG A 317 10.36 22.57 -17.83
N ILE A 318 10.51 21.34 -17.35
CA ILE A 318 10.63 20.17 -18.22
C ILE A 318 9.24 19.75 -18.70
N ASP A 319 9.07 19.71 -20.02
CA ASP A 319 7.81 19.32 -20.67
C ASP A 319 7.66 17.81 -20.78
N HIS A 320 8.69 17.15 -21.29
CA HIS A 320 8.73 15.70 -21.47
C HIS A 320 10.18 15.21 -21.56
N LEU A 321 10.33 13.90 -21.50
CA LEU A 321 11.61 13.21 -21.56
C LEU A 321 11.64 12.28 -22.77
N GLU A 322 12.76 12.32 -23.50
CA GLU A 322 13.07 11.36 -24.55
C GLU A 322 14.24 10.49 -24.09
N LEU A 323 14.18 9.20 -24.35
CA LEU A 323 15.28 8.30 -24.01
C LEU A 323 15.92 7.75 -25.27
N GLY A 324 17.25 7.98 -25.35
CA GLY A 324 18.18 7.27 -26.23
C GLY A 324 18.87 6.14 -25.46
N GLN A 325 19.23 5.07 -26.16
CA GLN A 325 20.09 4.02 -25.62
C GLN A 325 21.43 4.05 -26.35
N ALA A 326 22.50 4.16 -25.58
CA ALA A 326 23.86 3.94 -26.05
C ALA A 326 24.46 2.73 -25.34
N GLU A 327 25.47 2.10 -25.90
CA GLU A 327 26.12 0.95 -25.28
C GLU A 327 26.72 1.33 -23.93
N GLY A 328 26.19 0.74 -22.82
CA GLY A 328 26.61 0.99 -21.44
C GLY A 328 26.11 2.30 -20.82
N ALA A 329 25.30 3.09 -21.52
CA ALA A 329 24.74 4.35 -21.02
C ALA A 329 23.25 4.50 -21.36
N VAL A 330 22.55 5.24 -20.51
CA VAL A 330 21.20 5.76 -20.76
C VAL A 330 21.34 7.24 -21.09
N GLU A 331 20.89 7.62 -22.29
CA GLU A 331 20.83 9.02 -22.69
C GLU A 331 19.43 9.55 -22.47
N LEU A 332 19.31 10.52 -21.58
CA LEU A 332 18.06 11.22 -21.28
C LEU A 332 18.10 12.61 -21.90
N VAL A 333 17.15 12.89 -22.77
CA VAL A 333 16.94 14.22 -23.33
C VAL A 333 15.74 14.84 -22.64
N ALA A 334 15.94 15.92 -21.92
CA ALA A 334 14.87 16.68 -21.27
C ALA A 334 14.52 17.89 -22.13
N VAL A 335 13.31 17.92 -22.66
CA VAL A 335 12.80 19.07 -23.43
C VAL A 335 12.24 20.09 -22.45
N ALA A 336 12.83 21.30 -22.43
CA ALA A 336 12.58 22.32 -21.43
C ALA A 336 11.97 23.60 -22.03
N ARG A 337 11.14 24.27 -21.24
CA ARG A 337 10.66 25.65 -21.51
C ARG A 337 11.59 26.65 -20.84
N GLY A 338 12.62 27.06 -21.55
CA GLY A 338 13.63 28.01 -21.08
C GLY A 338 14.73 27.35 -20.24
N ASP A 339 15.45 28.15 -19.46
CA ASP A 339 16.63 27.72 -18.74
C ASP A 339 16.35 26.63 -17.69
N ALA A 340 16.95 25.46 -17.83
CA ALA A 340 16.87 24.31 -16.94
C ALA A 340 18.27 23.86 -16.41
N GLU A 341 19.20 24.78 -16.28
CA GLU A 341 20.54 24.50 -15.78
C GLU A 341 20.53 23.97 -14.34
N LEU A 342 19.58 24.42 -13.52
CA LEU A 342 19.44 23.90 -12.15
C LEU A 342 19.02 22.42 -12.16
N GLU A 343 18.07 22.05 -12.99
CA GLU A 343 17.58 20.68 -13.16
C GLU A 343 18.73 19.79 -13.67
N ARG A 344 19.47 20.24 -14.68
CA ARG A 344 20.64 19.55 -15.22
C ARG A 344 21.69 19.28 -14.12
N TRP A 345 22.02 20.29 -13.34
CA TRP A 345 22.97 20.18 -12.23
C TRP A 345 22.46 19.25 -11.13
N MET A 346 21.16 19.31 -10.79
CA MET A 346 20.58 18.47 -9.75
C MET A 346 20.50 17.00 -10.18
N VAL A 347 20.18 16.70 -11.45
CA VAL A 347 20.24 15.32 -11.96
C VAL A 347 21.67 14.79 -11.87
N TRP A 348 22.68 15.59 -12.29
CA TRP A 348 24.08 15.20 -12.16
C TRP A 348 24.46 14.86 -10.71
N ARG A 349 23.95 15.60 -9.74
CA ARG A 349 24.19 15.36 -8.32
C ARG A 349 23.44 14.16 -7.73
N LYS A 350 22.30 13.79 -8.29
CA LYS A 350 21.37 12.81 -7.71
C LYS A 350 21.35 11.46 -8.44
N LYS A 351 22.03 11.32 -9.57
CA LYS A 351 22.02 10.10 -10.41
C LYS A 351 22.77 8.91 -9.82
N ASP A 352 23.55 9.10 -8.77
CA ASP A 352 24.43 8.11 -8.15
C ASP A 352 23.71 6.80 -7.74
N LEU A 353 22.49 6.89 -7.24
CA LEU A 353 21.69 5.71 -6.85
C LEU A 353 21.26 4.92 -8.09
N PHE A 354 20.83 5.61 -9.14
CA PHE A 354 20.41 5.02 -10.39
C PHE A 354 21.58 4.27 -11.06
N GLU A 355 22.70 4.94 -11.24
CA GLU A 355 23.88 4.37 -11.90
C GLU A 355 24.42 3.14 -11.16
N ARG A 356 24.51 3.22 -9.82
CA ARG A 356 24.94 2.06 -9.01
C ARG A 356 23.97 0.89 -9.06
N LEU A 357 22.68 1.15 -9.09
CA LEU A 357 21.67 0.11 -9.07
C LEU A 357 21.61 -0.66 -10.38
N PHE A 358 21.64 0.08 -11.49
CA PHE A 358 21.46 -0.50 -12.83
C PHE A 358 22.77 -0.79 -13.56
N GLY A 359 23.93 -0.32 -13.05
CA GLY A 359 25.23 -0.56 -13.64
C GLY A 359 25.43 0.16 -14.99
N VAL A 360 24.69 1.25 -15.22
CA VAL A 360 24.74 2.06 -16.46
C VAL A 360 25.03 3.52 -16.13
N GLU A 361 25.74 4.22 -17.00
CA GLU A 361 25.92 5.67 -16.90
C GLU A 361 24.65 6.40 -17.32
N LEU A 362 24.25 7.44 -16.59
CA LEU A 362 23.16 8.34 -16.99
C LEU A 362 23.74 9.66 -17.53
N ARG A 363 23.43 9.97 -18.77
CA ARG A 363 23.77 11.23 -19.43
C ARG A 363 22.49 12.02 -19.66
N LEU A 364 22.47 13.27 -19.21
CA LEU A 364 21.35 14.20 -19.42
C LEU A 364 21.75 15.29 -20.40
N THR A 365 20.98 15.43 -21.45
CA THR A 365 20.99 16.59 -22.35
C THR A 365 19.69 17.39 -22.12
N VAL A 366 19.78 18.70 -22.11
CA VAL A 366 18.61 19.59 -22.03
C VAL A 366 18.46 20.31 -23.35
N GLU A 367 17.29 20.21 -23.99
CA GLU A 367 16.95 20.90 -25.23
C GLU A 367 15.85 21.92 -24.95
N GLU A 368 15.95 23.12 -25.52
CA GLU A 368 14.88 24.11 -25.43
C GLU A 368 13.74 23.79 -26.40
N HIS A 369 12.50 23.93 -25.92
CA HIS A 369 11.30 23.75 -26.72
C HIS A 369 11.29 24.78 -27.86
N GLY A 370 11.47 24.34 -29.10
CA GLY A 370 11.53 25.19 -30.30
C GLY A 370 12.88 25.28 -30.98
N SER A 371 13.94 24.60 -30.51
CA SER A 371 15.25 24.58 -31.19
C SER A 371 15.35 23.56 -32.33
N HIS A 372 14.30 22.85 -32.67
CA HIS A 372 14.23 22.10 -33.93
C HIS A 372 14.05 23.15 -35.06
N GLY A 373 15.18 23.55 -35.63
CA GLY A 373 15.26 24.49 -36.73
C GLY A 373 14.38 24.04 -37.88
N LEU A 374 13.36 24.84 -38.15
CA LEU A 374 12.89 24.98 -39.51
C LEU A 374 14.03 25.65 -40.30
N ASP A 375 14.85 24.81 -40.94
CA ASP A 375 15.76 25.22 -41.99
C ASP A 375 14.88 25.73 -43.16
N TRP A 376 14.48 26.99 -43.07
CA TRP A 376 13.92 27.70 -44.20
C TRP A 376 15.09 27.98 -45.17
N ALA A 377 15.34 27.01 -46.05
CA ALA A 377 16.13 27.25 -47.23
C ALA A 377 15.65 28.56 -47.86
N HIS A 378 16.58 29.52 -48.00
CA HIS A 378 16.42 30.72 -48.78
C HIS A 378 15.92 30.37 -50.18
N GLU A 379 14.63 30.52 -50.45
CA GLU A 379 14.16 30.68 -51.79
C GLU A 379 14.50 32.11 -52.23
N ASP A 380 15.47 32.12 -53.07
CA ASP A 380 15.98 33.29 -53.83
C ASP A 380 14.83 33.86 -54.68
N VAL A 381 14.24 34.98 -54.26
CA VAL A 381 13.27 35.70 -55.04
C VAL A 381 14.00 36.86 -55.76
N SER A 382 14.90 36.49 -56.71
CA SER A 382 15.41 37.38 -57.70
C SER A 382 14.76 37.06 -59.08
N GLY A 383 13.69 37.73 -59.43
CA GLY A 383 13.15 37.67 -60.76
C GLY A 383 11.65 37.85 -60.86
N LEU A 384 11.22 39.09 -60.90
CA LEU A 384 10.27 39.56 -61.94
C LEU A 384 10.08 41.06 -61.79
N ALA A 385 10.46 41.72 -62.94
CA ALA A 385 10.33 43.13 -63.24
C ALA A 385 8.90 43.64 -63.24
#